data_eb4ec043439d6f77193f072833a40cbb
#
_entry.id   eb4ec043439d6f77193f072833a40cbb
#
_cell.length_a   1.000
_cell.length_b   1.000
_cell.length_c   1.000
_cell.angle_alpha   90.00
_cell.angle_beta   90.00
_cell.angle_gamma   90.00
#
_symmetry.space_group_name_H-M   'P 1'
#
loop_
_entity.id
_entity.type
_entity.pdbx_description
1 polymer ?
#
loop_
_entity_poly.entity_id
_entity_poly.type
_entity_poly.pdbx_seq_one_letter_code
_entity_poly.pdbx_strand_id
1 'polypeptide(L)'
;EKELSLWREAGADRYLLRFETSNPELYKSIHPSLTGQEPDRLELLRTIKRIGYETGSGIMVGIPGQTFDDLAKDIETFRDLDLDMIGVGPFIPHQETLLGRKAKTPGILPEEQVPNTELMTYKVMALARLVQPLANIPATSALATLNTPTGRELGLSRGANVVMPNLTPKKYRALYEIYPSKACIDETAADCRSCMHRRIRSIGRQVGEGRGDSPSYKKA
;
A
#
# COMPACT_ATOMS: atom_id res chain seq x y z
N GLU A 1 -18.85 7.21 -11.12
CA GLU A 1 -18.35 7.05 -12.49
C GLU A 1 -18.21 8.39 -13.20
N LYS A 2 -19.27 9.22 -13.25
CA LYS A 2 -19.24 10.53 -13.91
C LYS A 2 -18.09 11.43 -13.45
N GLU A 3 -17.84 11.55 -12.17
CA GLU A 3 -16.75 12.35 -11.63
C GLU A 3 -15.37 11.80 -12.05
N LEU A 4 -15.20 10.47 -12.02
CA LEU A 4 -13.97 9.83 -12.47
C LEU A 4 -13.70 10.11 -13.95
N SER A 5 -14.74 10.07 -14.81
CA SER A 5 -14.61 10.40 -16.22
C SER A 5 -14.20 11.86 -16.42
N LEU A 6 -14.83 12.80 -15.71
CA LEU A 6 -14.46 14.21 -15.76
C LEU A 6 -13.00 14.48 -15.32
N TRP A 7 -12.54 13.81 -14.27
CA TRP A 7 -11.14 13.94 -13.85
C TRP A 7 -10.17 13.35 -14.89
N ARG A 8 -10.56 12.23 -15.52
CA ARG A 8 -9.75 11.61 -16.58
C ARG A 8 -9.63 12.55 -17.80
N GLU A 9 -10.73 13.15 -18.22
CA GLU A 9 -10.78 14.16 -19.28
C GLU A 9 -9.96 15.41 -18.94
N ALA A 10 -9.94 15.80 -17.66
CA ALA A 10 -9.13 16.91 -17.17
C ALA A 10 -7.63 16.58 -17.06
N GLY A 11 -7.21 15.36 -17.41
CA GLY A 11 -5.80 14.94 -17.44
C GLY A 11 -5.31 14.14 -16.25
N ALA A 12 -6.20 13.65 -15.38
CA ALA A 12 -5.80 12.71 -14.31
C ALA A 12 -5.47 11.34 -14.91
N ASP A 13 -4.21 10.93 -14.86
CA ASP A 13 -3.75 9.68 -15.45
C ASP A 13 -3.78 8.49 -14.48
N ARG A 14 -3.63 8.73 -13.16
CA ARG A 14 -3.52 7.69 -12.13
C ARG A 14 -4.55 7.85 -11.05
N TYR A 15 -5.05 6.71 -10.59
CA TYR A 15 -5.95 6.68 -9.44
C TYR A 15 -5.58 5.51 -8.52
N LEU A 16 -5.41 5.80 -7.23
CA LEU A 16 -5.13 4.78 -6.22
C LEU A 16 -6.26 4.72 -5.20
N LEU A 17 -6.89 3.56 -5.09
CA LEU A 17 -7.89 3.27 -4.08
C LEU A 17 -7.60 1.91 -3.45
N ARG A 18 -7.18 1.89 -2.18
CA ARG A 18 -6.86 0.64 -1.50
C ARG A 18 -8.14 -0.11 -1.14
N PHE A 19 -8.22 -1.39 -1.47
CA PHE A 19 -9.31 -2.25 -1.00
C PHE A 19 -9.03 -2.86 0.39
N GLU A 20 -7.82 -2.85 0.85
CA GLU A 20 -7.28 -3.29 2.16
C GLU A 20 -7.40 -4.80 2.41
N THR A 21 -8.53 -5.41 2.10
CA THR A 21 -8.77 -6.86 2.06
C THR A 21 -9.95 -7.16 1.13
N SER A 22 -9.90 -8.29 0.45
CA SER A 22 -10.99 -8.80 -0.39
C SER A 22 -12.09 -9.52 0.40
N ASN A 23 -11.84 -9.82 1.68
CA ASN A 23 -12.85 -10.39 2.57
C ASN A 23 -13.86 -9.29 2.98
N PRO A 24 -15.16 -9.39 2.58
CA PRO A 24 -16.15 -8.35 2.83
C PRO A 24 -16.46 -8.16 4.33
N GLU A 25 -16.46 -9.23 5.13
CA GLU A 25 -16.72 -9.13 6.56
C GLU A 25 -15.55 -8.45 7.29
N LEU A 26 -14.33 -8.82 6.94
CA LEU A 26 -13.14 -8.17 7.49
C LEU A 26 -13.09 -6.70 7.05
N TYR A 27 -13.38 -6.41 5.76
CA TYR A 27 -13.45 -5.05 5.25
C TYR A 27 -14.45 -4.20 6.05
N LYS A 28 -15.66 -4.69 6.26
CA LYS A 28 -16.72 -4.05 7.04
C LYS A 28 -16.29 -3.76 8.49
N SER A 29 -15.52 -4.67 9.09
CA SER A 29 -15.04 -4.51 10.47
C SER A 29 -14.03 -3.39 10.64
N ILE A 30 -13.31 -3.00 9.57
CA ILE A 30 -12.25 -1.97 9.56
C ILE A 30 -12.69 -0.66 8.91
N HIS A 31 -13.81 -0.66 8.17
CA HIS A 31 -14.37 0.52 7.50
C HIS A 31 -15.80 0.77 7.99
N PRO A 32 -15.99 1.62 9.01
CA PRO A 32 -17.33 1.97 9.45
C PRO A 32 -18.08 2.71 8.32
N SER A 33 -19.29 2.26 8.02
CA SER A 33 -20.17 2.94 7.07
C SER A 33 -20.73 4.22 7.69
N LEU A 34 -20.50 5.36 7.04
CA LEU A 34 -21.06 6.65 7.45
C LEU A 34 -22.50 6.85 6.96
N THR A 35 -22.91 6.16 5.90
CA THR A 35 -24.20 6.38 5.21
C THR A 35 -25.09 5.15 5.18
N GLY A 36 -24.69 4.03 5.81
CA GLY A 36 -25.37 2.75 5.68
C GLY A 36 -25.18 2.08 4.31
N GLN A 37 -24.52 2.71 3.35
CA GLN A 37 -24.10 2.15 2.08
C GLN A 37 -22.62 1.83 2.12
N GLU A 38 -22.27 0.57 1.87
CA GLU A 38 -20.87 0.15 1.76
C GLU A 38 -20.50 0.17 0.26
N PRO A 39 -19.60 1.08 -0.18
CA PRO A 39 -19.17 1.07 -1.56
C PRO A 39 -18.34 -0.17 -1.83
N ASP A 40 -18.69 -0.92 -2.87
CA ASP A 40 -17.86 -2.02 -3.37
C ASP A 40 -16.61 -1.43 -4.03
N ARG A 41 -15.50 -1.45 -3.28
CA ARG A 41 -14.22 -0.93 -3.77
C ARG A 41 -13.65 -1.75 -4.92
N LEU A 42 -13.93 -3.04 -4.98
CA LEU A 42 -13.45 -3.89 -6.06
C LEU A 42 -14.16 -3.53 -7.38
N GLU A 43 -15.49 -3.32 -7.32
CA GLU A 43 -16.22 -2.85 -8.49
C GLU A 43 -15.84 -1.43 -8.91
N LEU A 44 -15.56 -0.56 -7.93
CA LEU A 44 -15.06 0.78 -8.23
C LEU A 44 -13.67 0.73 -8.90
N LEU A 45 -12.79 -0.16 -8.47
CA LEU A 45 -11.47 -0.38 -9.10
C LEU A 45 -11.60 -0.89 -10.54
N ARG A 46 -12.53 -1.81 -10.81
CA ARG A 46 -12.83 -2.25 -12.19
C ARG A 46 -13.33 -1.08 -13.05
N THR A 47 -14.18 -0.23 -12.48
CA THR A 47 -14.65 0.98 -13.15
C THR A 47 -13.51 1.97 -13.45
N ILE A 48 -12.61 2.21 -12.49
CA ILE A 48 -11.43 3.06 -12.67
C ILE A 48 -10.55 2.51 -13.81
N LYS A 49 -10.30 1.20 -13.83
CA LYS A 49 -9.52 0.54 -14.90
C LYS A 49 -10.20 0.71 -16.27
N ARG A 50 -11.53 0.48 -16.35
CA ARG A 50 -12.33 0.62 -17.58
C ARG A 50 -12.30 2.05 -18.16
N ILE A 51 -12.26 3.07 -17.30
CA ILE A 51 -12.14 4.48 -17.71
C ILE A 51 -10.75 4.80 -18.28
N GLY A 52 -9.76 3.91 -18.09
CA GLY A 52 -8.41 4.07 -18.64
C GLY A 52 -7.41 4.74 -17.70
N TYR A 53 -7.62 4.69 -16.40
CA TYR A 53 -6.61 5.08 -15.42
C TYR A 53 -5.50 4.04 -15.29
N GLU A 54 -4.27 4.49 -15.03
CA GLU A 54 -3.26 3.67 -14.36
C GLU A 54 -3.77 3.39 -12.96
N THR A 55 -4.24 2.15 -12.73
CA THR A 55 -5.05 1.81 -11.56
C THR A 55 -4.19 1.23 -10.45
N GLY A 56 -4.19 1.91 -9.32
CA GLY A 56 -3.50 1.49 -8.11
C GLY A 56 -4.45 1.00 -7.03
N SER A 57 -4.04 -0.03 -6.30
CA SER A 57 -4.72 -0.48 -5.09
C SER A 57 -3.73 -1.04 -4.08
N GLY A 58 -4.21 -1.76 -3.07
CA GLY A 58 -3.33 -2.38 -2.08
C GLY A 58 -4.08 -2.92 -0.88
N ILE A 59 -3.31 -3.61 -0.05
CA ILE A 59 -3.79 -4.30 1.15
C ILE A 59 -2.96 -3.95 2.39
N MET A 60 -3.56 -4.17 3.55
CA MET A 60 -2.82 -4.27 4.82
C MET A 60 -2.54 -5.73 5.15
N VAL A 61 -1.35 -6.01 5.65
CA VAL A 61 -0.92 -7.35 6.08
C VAL A 61 -1.00 -7.43 7.59
N GLY A 62 -1.71 -8.43 8.10
CA GLY A 62 -1.84 -8.67 9.53
C GLY A 62 -2.92 -7.82 10.21
N ILE A 63 -3.99 -7.52 9.50
CA ILE A 63 -5.21 -6.93 10.10
C ILE A 63 -5.74 -7.90 11.17
N PRO A 64 -6.16 -7.43 12.37
CA PRO A 64 -6.78 -8.32 13.35
C PRO A 64 -7.97 -9.08 12.77
N GLY A 65 -7.93 -10.41 12.80
CA GLY A 65 -8.91 -11.29 12.18
C GLY A 65 -8.61 -11.71 10.74
N GLN A 66 -7.50 -11.27 10.14
CA GLN A 66 -7.09 -11.69 8.79
C GLN A 66 -6.48 -13.09 8.82
N THR A 67 -7.04 -14.02 8.06
CA THR A 67 -6.51 -15.38 7.89
C THR A 67 -5.52 -15.46 6.71
N PHE A 68 -4.79 -16.57 6.61
CA PHE A 68 -3.92 -16.83 5.46
C PHE A 68 -4.73 -17.04 4.17
N ASP A 69 -5.94 -17.57 4.26
CA ASP A 69 -6.85 -17.71 3.11
C ASP A 69 -7.33 -16.35 2.60
N ASP A 70 -7.64 -15.41 3.52
CA ASP A 70 -7.95 -14.04 3.14
C ASP A 70 -6.78 -13.39 2.40
N LEU A 71 -5.57 -13.54 2.94
CA LEU A 71 -4.37 -12.98 2.34
C LEU A 71 -4.06 -13.58 0.96
N ALA A 72 -4.30 -14.88 0.77
CA ALA A 72 -4.14 -15.54 -0.53
C ALA A 72 -5.12 -14.96 -1.56
N LYS A 73 -6.39 -14.81 -1.20
CA LYS A 73 -7.43 -14.18 -2.04
C LYS A 73 -7.10 -12.71 -2.35
N ASP A 74 -6.57 -11.99 -1.37
CA ASP A 74 -6.12 -10.60 -1.55
C ASP A 74 -5.03 -10.52 -2.65
N ILE A 75 -4.07 -11.47 -2.65
CA ILE A 75 -2.99 -11.53 -3.65
C ILE A 75 -3.55 -11.93 -5.03
N GLU A 76 -4.47 -12.89 -5.11
CA GLU A 76 -5.16 -13.26 -6.36
C GLU A 76 -5.92 -12.08 -6.94
N THR A 77 -6.58 -11.29 -6.09
CA THR A 77 -7.33 -10.09 -6.47
C THR A 77 -6.45 -9.05 -7.18
N PHE A 78 -5.15 -8.96 -6.88
CA PHE A 78 -4.24 -8.07 -7.62
C PHE A 78 -4.17 -8.42 -9.10
N ARG A 79 -4.09 -9.72 -9.42
CA ARG A 79 -4.08 -10.23 -10.79
C ARG A 79 -5.44 -10.02 -11.46
N ASP A 80 -6.53 -10.35 -10.76
CA ASP A 80 -7.89 -10.29 -11.31
C ASP A 80 -8.36 -8.87 -11.63
N LEU A 81 -7.82 -7.88 -10.91
CA LEU A 81 -8.01 -6.45 -11.18
C LEU A 81 -6.98 -5.88 -12.17
N ASP A 82 -6.00 -6.66 -12.60
CA ASP A 82 -4.89 -6.21 -13.46
C ASP A 82 -4.30 -4.88 -13.01
N LEU A 83 -3.85 -4.84 -11.75
CA LEU A 83 -3.38 -3.61 -11.11
C LEU A 83 -2.05 -3.13 -11.68
N ASP A 84 -1.97 -1.83 -11.94
CA ASP A 84 -0.74 -1.17 -12.39
C ASP A 84 0.16 -0.74 -11.22
N MET A 85 -0.42 -0.57 -10.03
CA MET A 85 0.30 -0.26 -8.80
C MET A 85 -0.29 -1.03 -7.61
N ILE A 86 0.58 -1.64 -6.79
CA ILE A 86 0.18 -2.49 -5.66
C ILE A 86 0.88 -2.03 -4.39
N GLY A 87 0.13 -1.44 -3.47
CA GLY A 87 0.60 -1.04 -2.15
C GLY A 87 0.45 -2.18 -1.13
N VAL A 88 1.55 -2.74 -0.64
CA VAL A 88 1.58 -3.73 0.44
C VAL A 88 2.22 -3.11 1.66
N GLY A 89 1.50 -3.06 2.76
CA GLY A 89 2.03 -2.52 4.02
C GLY A 89 1.57 -3.33 5.23
N PRO A 90 2.41 -3.44 6.27
CA PRO A 90 2.01 -4.07 7.52
C PRO A 90 0.94 -3.23 8.23
N PHE A 91 0.02 -3.89 8.91
CA PHE A 91 -0.83 -3.23 9.89
C PHE A 91 0.01 -2.80 11.09
N ILE A 92 0.07 -1.51 11.36
CA ILE A 92 0.73 -0.96 12.54
C ILE A 92 -0.37 -0.43 13.47
N PRO A 93 -0.60 -1.05 14.63
CA PRO A 93 -1.67 -0.65 15.53
C PRO A 93 -1.42 0.73 16.14
N HIS A 94 -2.43 1.59 16.11
CA HIS A 94 -2.43 2.87 16.80
C HIS A 94 -3.40 2.81 17.98
N GLN A 95 -2.94 3.10 19.19
CA GLN A 95 -3.71 2.90 20.44
C GLN A 95 -4.99 3.74 20.51
N GLU A 96 -5.02 4.89 19.84
CA GLU A 96 -6.19 5.77 19.79
C GLU A 96 -7.28 5.29 18.83
N THR A 97 -7.00 4.27 18.02
CA THR A 97 -7.99 3.70 17.09
C THR A 97 -8.69 2.48 17.68
N LEU A 98 -9.95 2.27 17.29
CA LEU A 98 -10.70 1.06 17.67
C LEU A 98 -10.00 -0.21 17.18
N LEU A 99 -9.48 -0.18 15.94
CA LEU A 99 -8.78 -1.31 15.35
C LEU A 99 -7.45 -1.60 16.09
N GLY A 100 -6.70 -0.58 16.48
CA GLY A 100 -5.46 -0.76 17.24
C GLY A 100 -5.71 -1.37 18.64
N ARG A 101 -6.84 -1.07 19.27
CA ARG A 101 -7.25 -1.71 20.53
C ARG A 101 -7.65 -3.17 20.33
N LYS A 102 -8.36 -3.49 19.24
CA LYS A 102 -8.73 -4.88 18.85
C LYS A 102 -7.52 -5.75 18.49
N ALA A 103 -6.39 -5.17 18.14
CA ALA A 103 -5.17 -5.91 17.78
C ALA A 103 -4.68 -6.89 18.86
N LYS A 104 -5.07 -6.68 20.13
CA LYS A 104 -4.75 -7.57 21.28
C LYS A 104 -5.63 -8.82 21.34
N THR A 105 -6.78 -8.81 20.69
CA THR A 105 -7.79 -9.89 20.72
C THR A 105 -8.40 -10.02 19.33
N PRO A 106 -7.70 -10.66 18.37
CA PRO A 106 -8.11 -10.69 16.96
C PRO A 106 -9.39 -11.49 16.66
N GLY A 107 -9.88 -12.30 17.61
CA GLY A 107 -11.13 -13.07 17.46
C GLY A 107 -11.01 -14.36 16.66
N ILE A 108 -9.80 -14.75 16.25
CA ILE A 108 -9.47 -16.02 15.57
C ILE A 108 -8.34 -16.72 16.30
N LEU A 109 -8.07 -17.98 15.97
CA LEU A 109 -6.97 -18.72 16.56
C LEU A 109 -5.62 -18.07 16.20
N PRO A 110 -4.64 -18.02 17.12
CA PRO A 110 -3.34 -17.39 16.88
C PRO A 110 -2.60 -17.95 15.66
N GLU A 111 -2.71 -19.26 15.40
CA GLU A 111 -2.10 -19.94 14.26
C GLU A 111 -2.74 -19.58 12.91
N GLU A 112 -3.99 -19.12 12.91
CA GLU A 112 -4.70 -18.66 11.71
C GLU A 112 -4.43 -17.19 11.41
N GLN A 113 -4.07 -16.42 12.43
CA GLN A 113 -3.85 -14.98 12.30
C GLN A 113 -2.60 -14.68 11.49
N VAL A 114 -2.77 -13.96 10.39
CA VAL A 114 -1.64 -13.42 9.60
C VAL A 114 -0.83 -12.45 10.49
N PRO A 115 0.48 -12.68 10.65
CA PRO A 115 1.33 -11.76 11.41
C PRO A 115 1.49 -10.41 10.69
N ASN A 116 1.42 -9.32 11.42
CA ASN A 116 1.71 -7.96 10.92
C ASN A 116 3.21 -7.63 10.92
N THR A 117 4.05 -8.63 10.71
CA THR A 117 5.51 -8.51 10.77
C THR A 117 6.10 -8.02 9.45
N GLU A 118 7.29 -7.47 9.56
CA GLU A 118 8.14 -7.11 8.42
C GLU A 118 8.35 -8.30 7.47
N LEU A 119 8.69 -9.47 7.99
CA LEU A 119 8.93 -10.67 7.20
C LEU A 119 7.69 -11.10 6.40
N MET A 120 6.50 -11.10 7.02
CA MET A 120 5.26 -11.44 6.33
C MET A 120 4.97 -10.44 5.22
N THR A 121 5.18 -9.15 5.47
CA THR A 121 5.00 -8.10 4.46
C THR A 121 5.93 -8.30 3.26
N TYR A 122 7.19 -8.70 3.48
CA TYR A 122 8.10 -9.02 2.37
C TYR A 122 7.68 -10.26 1.59
N LYS A 123 7.16 -11.30 2.24
CA LYS A 123 6.61 -12.48 1.55
C LYS A 123 5.47 -12.08 0.62
N VAL A 124 4.52 -11.29 1.12
CA VAL A 124 3.38 -10.80 0.34
C VAL A 124 3.84 -9.91 -0.82
N MET A 125 4.80 -9.03 -0.58
CA MET A 125 5.37 -8.18 -1.63
C MET A 125 6.05 -8.99 -2.74
N ALA A 126 6.78 -10.05 -2.38
CA ALA A 126 7.39 -10.96 -3.36
C ALA A 126 6.34 -11.72 -4.16
N LEU A 127 5.29 -12.22 -3.51
CA LEU A 127 4.16 -12.88 -4.19
C LEU A 127 3.41 -11.89 -5.10
N ALA A 128 3.15 -10.66 -4.65
CA ALA A 128 2.55 -9.62 -5.48
C ALA A 128 3.38 -9.38 -6.76
N ARG A 129 4.73 -9.35 -6.67
CA ARG A 129 5.61 -9.23 -7.83
C ARG A 129 5.51 -10.44 -8.77
N LEU A 130 5.33 -11.64 -8.24
CA LEU A 130 5.20 -12.85 -9.07
C LEU A 130 3.85 -12.89 -9.81
N VAL A 131 2.75 -12.48 -9.15
CA VAL A 131 1.41 -12.49 -9.78
C VAL A 131 1.17 -11.28 -10.69
N GLN A 132 1.85 -10.15 -10.43
CA GLN A 132 1.80 -8.93 -11.25
C GLN A 132 3.23 -8.42 -11.55
N PRO A 133 3.92 -9.03 -12.52
CA PRO A 133 5.34 -8.77 -12.79
C PRO A 133 5.65 -7.33 -13.21
N LEU A 134 4.70 -6.64 -13.81
CA LEU A 134 4.89 -5.28 -14.36
C LEU A 134 4.36 -4.17 -13.43
N ALA A 135 3.66 -4.50 -12.35
CA ALA A 135 3.10 -3.49 -11.45
C ALA A 135 4.19 -2.66 -10.74
N ASN A 136 3.89 -1.40 -10.48
CA ASN A 136 4.67 -0.58 -9.56
C ASN A 136 4.36 -0.97 -8.11
N ILE A 137 5.36 -1.42 -7.36
CA ILE A 137 5.22 -1.87 -5.97
C ILE A 137 6.11 -1.01 -5.07
N PRO A 138 5.56 -0.19 -4.17
CA PRO A 138 6.36 0.63 -3.28
C PRO A 138 6.90 -0.16 -2.07
N ALA A 139 8.17 0.09 -1.72
CA ALA A 139 8.68 -0.16 -0.38
C ALA A 139 8.09 0.93 0.53
N THR A 140 7.05 0.60 1.28
CA THR A 140 6.19 1.57 1.98
C THR A 140 6.88 2.23 3.15
N SER A 141 6.37 3.42 3.56
CA SER A 141 6.82 4.07 4.80
C SER A 141 6.48 3.27 6.05
N ALA A 142 5.46 2.44 6.02
CA ALA A 142 5.15 1.51 7.12
C ALA A 142 6.27 0.48 7.34
N LEU A 143 6.81 -0.12 6.27
CA LEU A 143 8.00 -0.97 6.36
C LEU A 143 9.22 -0.21 6.91
N ALA A 144 9.42 1.03 6.46
CA ALA A 144 10.48 1.88 6.98
C ALA A 144 10.30 2.26 8.45
N THR A 145 9.08 2.23 8.97
CA THR A 145 8.80 2.46 10.39
C THR A 145 9.09 1.21 11.23
N LEU A 146 8.73 0.02 10.74
CA LEU A 146 9.09 -1.23 11.41
C LEU A 146 10.60 -1.50 11.39
N ASN A 147 11.28 -1.13 10.32
CA ASN A 147 12.72 -1.31 10.14
C ASN A 147 13.33 -0.05 9.51
N THR A 148 13.63 0.92 10.35
CA THR A 148 14.19 2.21 9.91
C THR A 148 15.56 2.06 9.23
N PRO A 149 16.49 1.19 9.68
CA PRO A 149 17.80 1.04 9.06
C PRO A 149 17.73 0.51 7.61
N THR A 150 16.97 -0.56 7.34
CA THR A 150 17.06 -1.31 6.08
C THR A 150 15.72 -1.69 5.45
N GLY A 151 14.59 -1.33 6.05
CA GLY A 151 13.25 -1.78 5.61
C GLY A 151 12.93 -1.42 4.15
N ARG A 152 13.41 -0.28 3.65
CA ARG A 152 13.22 0.12 2.24
C ARG A 152 14.09 -0.71 1.31
N GLU A 153 15.36 -0.91 1.63
CA GLU A 153 16.31 -1.70 0.85
C GLU A 153 15.88 -3.16 0.76
N LEU A 154 15.43 -3.72 1.88
CA LEU A 154 14.88 -5.07 1.92
C LEU A 154 13.60 -5.19 1.11
N GLY A 155 12.72 -4.20 1.14
CA GLY A 155 11.54 -4.14 0.29
C GLY A 155 11.90 -4.11 -1.19
N LEU A 156 12.82 -3.22 -1.57
CA LEU A 156 13.33 -3.13 -2.95
C LEU A 156 13.96 -4.44 -3.42
N SER A 157 14.69 -5.15 -2.56
CA SER A 157 15.33 -6.43 -2.90
C SER A 157 14.32 -7.59 -2.99
N ARG A 158 13.09 -7.42 -2.51
CA ARG A 158 12.05 -8.46 -2.42
C ARG A 158 10.78 -8.15 -3.22
N GLY A 159 10.91 -7.45 -4.33
CA GLY A 159 9.82 -7.22 -5.28
C GLY A 159 9.39 -5.77 -5.46
N ALA A 160 9.69 -4.86 -4.53
CA ALA A 160 9.40 -3.44 -4.73
C ALA A 160 10.32 -2.80 -5.79
N ASN A 161 9.80 -1.79 -6.46
CA ASN A 161 10.54 -0.98 -7.44
C ASN A 161 10.27 0.53 -7.28
N VAL A 162 9.52 0.91 -6.26
CA VAL A 162 9.19 2.32 -5.97
C VAL A 162 9.57 2.66 -4.54
N VAL A 163 10.06 3.87 -4.32
CA VAL A 163 10.19 4.48 -2.98
C VAL A 163 9.48 5.83 -2.95
N MET A 164 8.91 6.16 -1.81
CA MET A 164 8.16 7.40 -1.63
C MET A 164 8.90 8.31 -0.64
N PRO A 165 9.52 9.40 -1.10
CA PRO A 165 10.07 10.41 -0.19
C PRO A 165 8.93 11.18 0.48
N ASN A 166 9.16 11.62 1.72
CA ASN A 166 8.18 12.43 2.44
C ASN A 166 8.31 13.91 2.01
N LEU A 167 7.34 14.40 1.24
CA LEU A 167 7.28 15.78 0.74
C LEU A 167 6.44 16.71 1.63
N THR A 168 5.74 16.19 2.63
CA THR A 168 4.94 17.00 3.56
C THR A 168 5.84 18.03 4.25
N PRO A 169 5.50 19.32 4.27
CA PRO A 169 6.27 20.33 5.00
C PRO A 169 6.44 19.94 6.46
N LYS A 170 7.67 20.12 7.00
CA LYS A 170 8.05 19.65 8.34
C LYS A 170 7.06 20.06 9.44
N LYS A 171 6.56 21.29 9.39
CA LYS A 171 5.61 21.85 10.37
C LYS A 171 4.26 21.08 10.47
N TYR A 172 3.92 20.29 9.45
CA TYR A 172 2.67 19.51 9.43
C TYR A 172 2.89 18.02 9.67
N ARG A 173 4.13 17.53 9.69
CA ARG A 173 4.41 16.09 9.78
C ARG A 173 3.99 15.49 11.10
N ALA A 174 4.20 16.21 12.21
CA ALA A 174 3.77 15.77 13.54
C ALA A 174 2.23 15.67 13.65
N LEU A 175 1.50 16.48 12.87
CA LEU A 175 0.03 16.44 12.83
C LEU A 175 -0.51 15.28 11.98
N TYR A 176 0.36 14.60 11.23
CA TYR A 176 0.03 13.49 10.34
C TYR A 176 0.76 12.20 10.73
N GLU A 177 0.81 11.93 12.02
CA GLU A 177 1.35 10.69 12.56
C GLU A 177 0.24 9.62 12.56
N ILE A 178 0.11 8.90 11.44
CA ILE A 178 -0.91 7.87 11.24
C ILE A 178 -0.62 6.55 11.97
N TYR A 179 0.60 6.39 12.47
CA TYR A 179 1.04 5.29 13.34
C TYR A 179 2.26 5.71 14.17
N PRO A 180 2.49 5.09 15.35
CA PRO A 180 3.56 5.48 16.27
C PRO A 180 4.95 5.41 15.62
N SER A 181 5.82 6.35 15.97
CA SER A 181 7.22 6.37 15.54
C SER A 181 7.41 6.37 14.02
N LYS A 182 6.50 7.01 13.29
CA LYS A 182 6.57 7.12 11.83
C LYS A 182 7.95 7.61 11.37
N ALA A 183 8.55 6.87 10.43
CA ALA A 183 9.85 7.23 9.86
C ALA A 183 9.81 8.58 9.11
N CYS A 184 10.94 9.32 9.12
CA CYS A 184 11.14 10.56 8.36
C CYS A 184 10.21 11.72 8.79
N ILE A 185 10.08 11.95 10.10
CA ILE A 185 9.31 13.09 10.64
C ILE A 185 10.13 14.37 10.62
N ASP A 186 11.45 14.29 10.93
CA ASP A 186 12.30 15.45 11.19
C ASP A 186 13.12 15.94 9.99
N GLU A 187 13.26 15.14 8.94
CA GLU A 187 14.07 15.48 7.77
C GLU A 187 13.34 16.46 6.84
N THR A 188 14.07 17.27 6.10
CA THR A 188 13.50 18.07 5.01
C THR A 188 13.19 17.21 3.79
N ALA A 189 12.42 17.74 2.83
CA ALA A 189 12.17 17.05 1.58
C ALA A 189 13.45 16.80 0.77
N ALA A 190 14.41 17.74 0.83
CA ALA A 190 15.73 17.61 0.19
C ALA A 190 16.59 16.52 0.84
N ASP A 191 16.61 16.45 2.18
CA ASP A 191 17.31 15.40 2.92
C ASP A 191 16.72 14.03 2.60
N CYS A 192 15.38 13.94 2.57
CA CYS A 192 14.67 12.71 2.24
C CYS A 192 15.00 12.23 0.82
N ARG A 193 15.02 13.12 -0.18
CA ARG A 193 15.42 12.81 -1.55
C ARG A 193 16.85 12.29 -1.61
N SER A 194 17.79 12.99 -1.00
CA SER A 194 19.20 12.61 -0.97
C SER A 194 19.43 11.27 -0.26
N CYS A 195 18.70 11.02 0.83
CA CYS A 195 18.70 9.74 1.54
C CYS A 195 18.18 8.61 0.64
N MET A 196 17.05 8.78 -0.06
CA MET A 196 16.51 7.76 -0.96
C MET A 196 17.49 7.41 -2.09
N HIS A 197 18.14 8.39 -2.69
CA HIS A 197 19.14 8.14 -3.72
C HIS A 197 20.32 7.30 -3.20
N ARG A 198 20.85 7.60 -1.99
CA ARG A 198 21.93 6.79 -1.38
C ARG A 198 21.47 5.36 -1.11
N ARG A 199 20.27 5.18 -0.53
CA ARG A 199 19.70 3.85 -0.24
C ARG A 199 19.50 3.01 -1.49
N ILE A 200 18.99 3.58 -2.57
CA ILE A 200 18.82 2.88 -3.86
C ILE A 200 20.18 2.45 -4.41
N ARG A 201 21.17 3.32 -4.37
CA ARG A 201 22.53 3.02 -4.85
C ARG A 201 23.25 1.98 -3.99
N SER A 202 23.03 1.96 -2.67
CA SER A 202 23.68 1.01 -1.76
C SER A 202 23.32 -0.45 -2.04
N ILE A 203 22.19 -0.71 -2.72
CA ILE A 203 21.77 -2.06 -3.15
C ILE A 203 22.03 -2.30 -4.65
N GLY A 204 22.89 -1.51 -5.27
CA GLY A 204 23.27 -1.66 -6.68
C GLY A 204 22.18 -1.27 -7.69
N ARG A 205 21.17 -0.50 -7.27
CA ARG A 205 20.09 -0.03 -8.16
C ARG A 205 20.27 1.45 -8.52
N GLN A 206 19.56 1.88 -9.55
CA GLN A 206 19.52 3.26 -10.02
C GLN A 206 18.11 3.83 -9.91
N VAL A 207 18.01 5.15 -9.78
CA VAL A 207 16.73 5.86 -9.87
C VAL A 207 16.32 5.93 -11.33
N GLY A 208 15.10 5.49 -11.63
CA GLY A 208 14.56 5.58 -12.99
C GLY A 208 14.28 7.02 -13.41
N GLU A 209 14.28 7.25 -14.70
CA GLU A 209 13.92 8.53 -15.32
C GLU A 209 12.53 8.47 -15.95
N GLY A 210 11.88 9.65 -16.12
CA GLY A 210 10.58 9.79 -16.72
C GLY A 210 9.43 9.82 -15.72
N ARG A 211 8.21 9.56 -16.20
CA ARG A 211 6.98 9.68 -15.42
C ARG A 211 6.79 8.57 -14.37
N GLY A 212 7.46 7.44 -14.55
CA GLY A 212 7.31 6.26 -13.67
C GLY A 212 5.98 5.56 -13.83
N ASP A 213 5.38 5.60 -15.01
CA ASP A 213 4.20 4.80 -15.33
C ASP A 213 4.52 3.30 -15.20
N SER A 214 3.53 2.50 -14.84
CA SER A 214 3.69 1.05 -14.87
C SER A 214 3.95 0.59 -16.30
N PRO A 215 4.88 -0.36 -16.54
CA PRO A 215 5.10 -0.93 -17.88
C PRO A 215 3.86 -1.61 -18.49
N SER A 216 2.88 -2.00 -17.67
CA SER A 216 1.59 -2.53 -18.13
C SER A 216 0.64 -1.44 -18.62
N TYR A 217 0.80 -0.22 -18.13
CA TYR A 217 -0.10 0.88 -18.45
C TYR A 217 0.16 1.41 -19.86
N LYS A 218 -0.84 1.31 -20.71
CA LYS A 218 -0.83 1.93 -22.04
C LYS A 218 -1.67 3.18 -21.98
N LYS A 219 -1.03 4.33 -22.07
CA LYS A 219 -1.75 5.60 -22.21
C LYS A 219 -2.51 5.57 -23.56
N ALA A 220 -3.85 5.71 -23.47
CA ALA A 220 -4.71 5.85 -24.64
C ALA A 220 -4.46 7.20 -25.35
#